data_417221e62ddb0b070d977c16980144f2
#
_entry.id   417221e62ddb0b070d977c16980144f2
#
_cell.length_a   1.000
_cell.length_b   1.000
_cell.length_c   1.000
_cell.angle_alpha   90.00
_cell.angle_beta   90.00
_cell.angle_gamma   90.00
#
_symmetry.space_group_name_H-M   'P 1'
#
loop_
_entity.id
_entity.type
_entity.pdbx_description
1 polymer ?
#
loop_
_entity_poly.entity_id
_entity_poly.type
_entity_poly.pdbx_seq_one_letter_code
_entity_poly.pdbx_strand_id
1 'polypeptide(L)'
;MSVNRVILVGNVGKNPEIRYIGDRPCATFSLATTERAYRSAAGTDVPERTEWHNIVMWDRNAEAAERYITKGTKLYICLLYTSPSP
;
A
#
# COMPACT_ATOMS: atom_id res chain seq x y z
N MET A 1 -5.47 21.21 11.66
CA MET A 1 -5.09 19.79 11.37
C MET A 1 -5.48 19.44 9.95
N SER A 2 -4.54 18.96 9.19
CA SER A 2 -4.80 18.54 7.82
C SER A 2 -4.81 17.03 7.74
N VAL A 3 -5.79 16.47 7.04
CA VAL A 3 -5.89 15.05 6.82
C VAL A 3 -5.80 14.80 5.32
N ASN A 4 -4.82 13.99 4.92
CA ASN A 4 -4.67 13.56 3.54
C ASN A 4 -5.06 12.09 3.44
N ARG A 5 -5.79 11.76 2.39
CA ARG A 5 -6.20 10.39 2.12
C ARG A 5 -5.55 9.90 0.84
N VAL A 6 -4.91 8.74 0.93
CA VAL A 6 -4.31 8.07 -0.23
C VAL A 6 -5.00 6.73 -0.41
N ILE A 7 -5.48 6.47 -1.62
CA ILE A 7 -6.13 5.20 -1.96
C ILE A 7 -5.22 4.46 -2.93
N LEU A 8 -4.87 3.22 -2.57
CA LEU A 8 -4.02 2.37 -3.39
C LEU A 8 -4.76 1.07 -3.71
N VAL A 9 -4.72 0.69 -4.97
CA VAL A 9 -5.22 -0.61 -5.42
C VAL A 9 -4.08 -1.31 -6.12
N GLY A 10 -3.70 -2.48 -5.63
CA GLY A 10 -2.56 -3.18 -6.21
C GLY A 10 -2.42 -4.59 -5.69
N ASN A 11 -1.30 -5.21 -6.02
CA ASN A 11 -1.00 -6.57 -5.63
C ASN A 11 0.17 -6.61 -4.64
N VAL A 12 0.05 -7.49 -3.66
CA VAL A 12 1.10 -7.68 -2.65
C VAL A 12 2.29 -8.38 -3.30
N GLY A 13 3.48 -7.79 -3.16
CA GLY A 13 4.69 -8.30 -3.80
C GLY A 13 5.34 -9.47 -3.08
N LYS A 14 5.13 -9.58 -1.78
CA LYS A 14 5.65 -10.68 -0.96
C LYS A 14 4.83 -10.78 0.31
N ASN A 15 4.94 -11.91 0.99
CA ASN A 15 4.21 -12.12 2.24
C ASN A 15 4.56 -11.06 3.28
N PRO A 16 3.58 -10.57 4.04
CA PRO A 16 3.83 -9.59 5.08
C PRO A 16 4.82 -10.10 6.12
N GLU A 17 5.72 -9.23 6.54
CA GLU A 17 6.62 -9.50 7.64
C GLU A 17 6.00 -8.96 8.91
N ILE A 18 5.84 -9.83 9.89
CA ILE A 18 5.21 -9.48 11.17
C ILE A 18 6.28 -9.34 12.23
N ARG A 19 6.28 -8.20 12.90
CA ARG A 19 7.20 -7.91 14.00
C ARG A 19 6.41 -7.37 15.18
N TYR A 20 6.94 -7.57 16.36
CA TYR A 20 6.40 -7.00 17.57
C TYR A 20 7.34 -5.91 18.07
N ILE A 21 6.81 -4.70 18.17
CA ILE A 21 7.56 -3.57 18.72
C ILE A 21 6.95 -3.27 20.08
N GLY A 22 7.64 -3.68 21.15
CA GLY A 22 7.04 -3.77 22.47
C GLY A 22 5.93 -4.83 22.44
N ASP A 23 4.72 -4.44 22.82
CA ASP A 23 3.55 -5.32 22.81
C ASP A 23 2.67 -5.15 21.57
N ARG A 24 3.12 -4.35 20.61
CA ARG A 24 2.30 -4.01 19.44
C ARG A 24 2.75 -4.77 18.19
N PRO A 25 1.86 -5.50 17.54
CA PRO A 25 2.18 -6.13 16.27
C PRO A 25 2.27 -5.09 15.15
N CYS A 26 3.23 -5.30 14.26
CA CYS A 26 3.46 -4.44 13.11
C CYS A 26 3.68 -5.33 11.89
N ALA A 27 2.88 -5.10 10.85
CA ALA A 27 3.02 -5.83 9.59
C ALA A 27 3.56 -4.89 8.52
N THR A 28 4.58 -5.34 7.80
CA THR A 28 5.14 -4.58 6.68
C THR A 28 5.12 -5.44 5.42
N PHE A 29 4.75 -4.84 4.32
CA PHE A 29 4.77 -5.50 3.02
C PHE A 29 4.85 -4.47 1.91
N SER A 30 5.16 -4.96 0.70
CA SER A 30 5.22 -4.11 -0.49
C SER A 30 3.96 -4.30 -1.32
N LEU A 31 3.39 -3.19 -1.77
CA LEU A 31 2.23 -3.20 -2.65
C LEU A 31 2.64 -2.61 -4.00
N ALA A 32 2.41 -3.35 -5.06
CA ALA A 32 2.67 -2.89 -6.42
C ALA A 32 1.40 -2.31 -7.02
N THR A 33 1.45 -1.04 -7.39
CA THR A 33 0.38 -0.40 -8.15
C THR A 33 0.83 -0.24 -9.58
N THR A 34 -0.02 -0.62 -10.52
CA THR A 34 0.32 -0.58 -11.94
C THR A 34 -0.64 0.34 -12.68
N GLU A 35 -0.07 1.31 -13.38
CA GLU A 35 -0.82 2.13 -14.31
C GLU A 35 -0.66 1.53 -15.71
N ARG A 36 -1.78 1.29 -16.37
CA ARG A 36 -1.77 0.72 -17.72
C ARG A 36 -1.19 1.72 -18.72
N ALA A 37 -0.52 1.19 -19.74
CA ALA A 37 -0.12 2.00 -20.87
C ALA A 37 -1.34 2.65 -21.51
N TYR A 38 -1.22 3.89 -21.91
CA TYR A 38 -2.29 4.63 -22.55
C TYR A 38 -1.74 5.64 -23.55
N ARG A 39 -2.62 6.14 -24.41
CA ARG A 39 -2.27 7.23 -25.32
C ARG A 39 -2.85 8.52 -24.78
N SER A 40 -2.02 9.53 -24.59
CA SER A 40 -2.44 10.82 -24.09
C SER A 40 -3.26 11.57 -25.15
N ALA A 41 -3.97 12.61 -24.72
CA ALA A 41 -4.74 13.48 -25.63
C ALA A 41 -3.83 14.17 -26.65
N ALA A 42 -2.56 14.34 -26.37
CA ALA A 42 -1.58 14.91 -27.27
C ALA A 42 -1.03 13.89 -28.28
N GLY A 43 -1.47 12.64 -28.24
CA GLY A 43 -1.00 11.58 -29.13
C GLY A 43 0.28 10.90 -28.68
N THR A 44 0.73 11.15 -27.47
CA THR A 44 1.94 10.54 -26.92
C THR A 44 1.59 9.21 -26.27
N ASP A 45 2.35 8.16 -26.58
CA ASP A 45 2.21 6.88 -25.93
C ASP A 45 2.87 6.93 -24.57
N VAL A 46 2.08 6.64 -23.52
CA VAL A 46 2.58 6.57 -22.14
C VAL A 46 2.70 5.11 -21.76
N PRO A 47 3.90 4.64 -21.44
CA PRO A 47 4.11 3.23 -21.11
C PRO A 47 3.51 2.85 -19.76
N GLU A 48 3.30 1.56 -19.58
CA GLU A 48 2.88 1.00 -18.30
C GLU A 48 3.93 1.32 -17.22
N ARG A 49 3.45 1.71 -16.05
CA ARG A 49 4.31 2.01 -14.90
C ARG A 49 3.87 1.20 -13.70
N THR A 50 4.85 0.66 -13.01
CA THR A 50 4.62 -0.03 -11.74
C THR A 50 5.37 0.73 -10.65
N GLU A 51 4.64 1.08 -9.60
CA GLU A 51 5.23 1.70 -8.42
C GLU A 51 5.10 0.77 -7.23
N TRP A 52 6.15 0.70 -6.43
CA TRP A 52 6.18 -0.10 -5.22
C TRP A 52 6.01 0.80 -4.01
N HIS A 53 5.05 0.44 -3.18
CA HIS A 53 4.75 1.17 -1.95
C HIS A 53 5.04 0.28 -0.76
N ASN A 54 5.74 0.83 0.23
CA ASN A 54 5.95 0.14 1.48
C ASN A 54 4.77 0.43 2.41
N ILE A 55 4.06 -0.61 2.79
CA ILE A 55 2.88 -0.50 3.63
C ILE A 55 3.21 -0.99 5.03
N VAL A 56 2.81 -0.20 6.02
CA VAL A 56 2.99 -0.54 7.43
C VAL A 56 1.62 -0.54 8.09
N MET A 57 1.30 -1.62 8.77
CA MET A 57 0.05 -1.77 9.50
C MET A 57 0.34 -2.09 10.95
N TRP A 58 -0.50 -1.59 11.85
CA TRP A 58 -0.35 -1.75 13.28
C TRP A 58 -1.56 -2.41 13.92
N ASP A 59 -1.32 -3.09 15.05
CA ASP A 59 -2.35 -3.65 15.92
C ASP A 59 -3.32 -4.59 15.17
N ARG A 60 -4.60 -4.30 15.16
CA ARG A 60 -5.60 -5.14 14.49
C ARG A 60 -5.35 -5.30 13.00
N ASN A 61 -4.89 -4.25 12.36
CA ASN A 61 -4.60 -4.30 10.93
C ASN A 61 -3.41 -5.21 10.66
N ALA A 62 -2.42 -5.22 11.54
CA ALA A 62 -1.28 -6.12 11.43
C ALA A 62 -1.72 -7.58 11.61
N GLU A 63 -2.59 -7.85 12.56
CA GLU A 63 -3.13 -9.19 12.77
C GLU A 63 -3.93 -9.66 11.59
N ALA A 64 -4.75 -8.78 11.01
CA ALA A 64 -5.51 -9.11 9.81
C ALA A 64 -4.58 -9.37 8.63
N ALA A 65 -3.51 -8.60 8.49
CA ALA A 65 -2.52 -8.81 7.44
C ALA A 65 -1.88 -10.20 7.55
N GLU A 66 -1.53 -10.61 8.77
CA GLU A 66 -0.96 -11.92 9.00
C GLU A 66 -1.90 -13.05 8.55
N ARG A 67 -3.20 -12.88 8.80
CA ARG A 67 -4.19 -13.91 8.49
C ARG A 67 -4.61 -13.96 7.04
N TYR A 68 -4.78 -12.81 6.40
CA TYR A 68 -5.48 -12.71 5.12
C TYR A 68 -4.59 -12.26 3.96
N ILE A 69 -3.48 -11.61 4.22
CA ILE A 69 -2.65 -11.05 3.18
C ILE A 69 -1.50 -11.99 2.87
N THR A 70 -1.37 -12.35 1.60
CA THR A 70 -0.26 -13.17 1.11
C THR A 70 0.27 -12.57 -0.18
N LYS A 71 1.42 -13.06 -0.62
CA LYS A 71 2.00 -12.66 -1.91
C LYS A 71 0.98 -12.86 -3.02
N GLY A 72 0.80 -11.85 -3.84
CA GLY A 72 -0.13 -11.89 -4.96
C GLY A 72 -1.55 -11.45 -4.64
N THR A 73 -1.87 -11.23 -3.37
CA THR A 73 -3.21 -10.77 -2.98
C THR A 73 -3.47 -9.37 -3.55
N LYS A 74 -4.63 -9.19 -4.15
CA LYS A 74 -5.06 -7.88 -4.61
C LYS A 74 -5.72 -7.14 -3.46
N LEU A 75 -5.23 -5.94 -3.17
CA LEU A 75 -5.70 -5.14 -2.05
C LEU A 75 -6.18 -3.77 -2.50
N TYR A 76 -7.21 -3.32 -1.82
CA TYR A 76 -7.65 -1.93 -1.82
C TYR A 76 -7.28 -1.35 -0.47
N ILE A 77 -6.40 -0.36 -0.47
CA ILE A 77 -5.92 0.24 0.77
C ILE A 77 -6.24 1.73 0.78
N CYS A 78 -6.86 2.17 1.86
CA CYS A 78 -7.08 3.59 2.11
C CYS A 78 -6.19 4.01 3.27
N LEU A 79 -5.21 4.85 2.97
CA LEU A 79 -4.28 5.37 3.96
C LEU A 79 -4.72 6.76 4.38
N LEU A 80 -4.88 6.95 5.68
CA LEU A 80 -5.14 8.26 6.24
C LEU A 80 -3.82 8.85 6.69
N TYR A 81 -3.49 9.99 6.12
CA TYR A 81 -2.27 10.70 6.43
C TYR A 81 -2.63 11.92 7.27
N THR A 82 -2.16 11.95 8.49
CA THR A 82 -2.32 13.13 9.34
C THR A 82 -0.99 13.85 9.39
N SER A 83 -0.93 15.02 8.79
CA SER A 83 0.28 15.84 8.87
C SER A 83 0.39 16.42 10.25
N PRO A 84 1.53 16.27 10.93
CA PRO A 84 1.72 16.97 12.18
C PRO A 84 1.69 18.46 11.92
N SER A 85 0.98 19.16 12.74
CA SER A 85 0.94 20.60 12.67
C SER A 85 2.30 21.15 13.08
N PRO A 86 2.91 21.99 12.28
CA PRO A 86 4.18 22.61 12.68
C PRO A 86 3.99 23.53 13.88
#